data_f91e38bd46d7f03ed7362b092780657b
#
_entry.id   f91e38bd46d7f03ed7362b092780657b
#
_cell.length_a   1.000
_cell.length_b   1.000
_cell.length_c   1.000
_cell.angle_alpha   90.00
_cell.angle_beta   90.00
_cell.angle_gamma   90.00
#
_symmetry.space_group_name_H-M   'P 1'
#
loop_
_entity.id
_entity.type
_entity.pdbx_description
1 polymer ?
#
loop_
_entity_poly.entity_id
_entity_poly.type
_entity_poly.pdbx_seq_one_letter_code
_entity_poly.pdbx_strand_id
1 'polypeptide(L)'
;FARAPYRMLLGPDARISGVHGRGCVCFSPEPFVTVRGRSISTFPMKGTASSATQEARRWLETDEKENRESATIVDLMRNDLSMVATGVKVKRYRYISPVETSKGSILQCSSEISGLLPENWRSRLGEILLKLLPAGSVTGAPKEATCRAIAEAEDMERGFYTGIFG
;
A
#
# COMPACT_ATOMS: atom_id res chain seq x y z
N PHE A 1 -7.01 4.52 20.41
CA PHE A 1 -6.31 3.25 20.13
C PHE A 1 -7.27 2.08 19.90
N ALA A 2 -8.40 2.01 20.59
CA ALA A 2 -9.32 0.88 20.52
C ALA A 2 -9.99 0.64 19.15
N ARG A 3 -10.00 1.61 18.24
CA ARG A 3 -10.72 1.58 16.95
C ARG A 3 -9.84 1.30 15.73
N ALA A 4 -8.53 1.20 15.88
CA ALA A 4 -7.65 0.89 14.76
C ALA A 4 -7.88 -0.54 14.25
N PRO A 5 -8.24 -0.77 12.97
CA PRO A 5 -8.53 -2.10 12.43
C PRO A 5 -7.29 -3.00 12.40
N TYR A 6 -6.10 -2.41 12.18
CA TYR A 6 -4.83 -3.11 12.19
C TYR A 6 -3.92 -2.51 13.26
N ARG A 7 -3.32 -3.36 14.08
CA ARG A 7 -2.45 -2.95 15.19
C ARG A 7 -1.28 -3.90 15.31
N MET A 8 -0.09 -3.33 15.46
CA MET A 8 1.12 -4.08 15.76
C MET A 8 1.82 -3.43 16.96
N LEU A 9 2.26 -4.25 17.88
CA LEU A 9 3.13 -3.89 18.98
C LEU A 9 4.27 -4.90 19.02
N LEU A 10 5.49 -4.43 18.79
CA LEU A 10 6.72 -5.21 18.94
C LEU A 10 7.49 -4.67 20.12
N GLY A 11 7.79 -5.53 21.09
CA GLY A 11 8.66 -5.18 22.20
C GLY A 11 10.13 -5.05 21.78
N PRO A 12 10.99 -4.47 22.64
CA PRO A 12 12.41 -4.32 22.35
C PRO A 12 13.15 -5.66 22.25
N ASP A 13 12.57 -6.73 22.78
CA ASP A 13 13.12 -8.09 22.72
C ASP A 13 12.67 -8.87 21.46
N ALA A 14 11.86 -8.28 20.62
CA ALA A 14 11.42 -8.93 19.38
C ALA A 14 12.64 -9.21 18.48
N ARG A 15 12.87 -10.49 18.20
CA ARG A 15 13.96 -10.94 17.34
C ARG A 15 13.56 -10.79 15.88
N ILE A 16 13.80 -9.61 15.33
CA ILE A 16 13.64 -9.33 13.89
C ILE A 16 15.03 -9.06 13.34
N SER A 17 15.37 -9.75 12.26
CA SER A 17 16.67 -9.58 11.60
C SER A 17 16.93 -8.11 11.25
N GLY A 18 18.09 -7.59 11.60
CA GLY A 18 18.48 -6.20 11.34
C GLY A 18 17.90 -5.16 12.31
N VAL A 19 17.04 -5.54 13.28
CA VAL A 19 16.45 -4.59 14.23
C VAL A 19 16.66 -5.08 15.65
N HIS A 20 17.65 -4.51 16.32
CA HIS A 20 18.01 -4.87 17.70
C HIS A 20 17.63 -3.77 18.70
N GLY A 21 17.03 -4.16 19.82
CA GLY A 21 16.80 -3.29 20.97
C GLY A 21 15.79 -2.14 20.76
N ARG A 22 14.97 -2.20 19.71
CA ARG A 22 13.95 -1.19 19.43
C ARG A 22 12.58 -1.82 19.33
N GLY A 23 11.60 -1.26 20.06
CA GLY A 23 10.20 -1.59 19.91
C GLY A 23 9.57 -0.82 18.74
N CYS A 24 8.49 -1.34 18.19
CA CYS A 24 7.68 -0.67 17.17
C CYS A 24 6.20 -0.75 17.53
N VAL A 25 5.51 0.37 17.36
CA VAL A 25 4.06 0.46 17.52
C VAL A 25 3.47 1.00 16.23
N CYS A 26 2.54 0.26 15.62
CA CYS A 26 1.89 0.67 14.39
C CYS A 26 0.37 0.52 14.49
N PHE A 27 -0.37 1.55 14.08
CA PHE A 27 -1.82 1.57 14.09
C PHE A 27 -2.37 1.98 12.73
N SER A 28 -3.29 1.20 12.19
CA SER A 28 -4.01 1.46 10.95
C SER A 28 -3.10 1.87 9.78
N PRO A 29 -2.07 1.09 9.44
CA PRO A 29 -1.27 1.33 8.25
C PRO A 29 -2.12 1.14 7.00
N GLU A 30 -1.62 1.62 5.88
CA GLU A 30 -2.21 1.35 4.58
C GLU A 30 -2.23 -0.16 4.29
N PRO A 31 -3.37 -0.72 3.84
CA PRO A 31 -3.41 -2.12 3.44
C PRO A 31 -2.49 -2.37 2.24
N PHE A 32 -1.44 -3.15 2.43
CA PHE A 32 -0.54 -3.54 1.34
C PHE A 32 -1.27 -4.40 0.31
N VAL A 33 -1.75 -5.57 0.75
CA VAL A 33 -2.63 -6.45 -0.03
C VAL A 33 -3.65 -7.12 0.87
N THR A 34 -4.78 -7.48 0.31
CA THR A 34 -5.77 -8.35 0.97
C THR A 34 -6.00 -9.59 0.12
N VAL A 35 -6.14 -10.75 0.77
CA VAL A 35 -6.44 -12.00 0.09
C VAL A 35 -7.73 -12.60 0.64
N ARG A 36 -8.70 -12.84 -0.25
CA ARG A 36 -9.97 -13.50 0.06
C ARG A 36 -10.19 -14.67 -0.89
N GLY A 37 -10.12 -15.89 -0.37
CA GLY A 37 -10.06 -17.07 -1.22
C GLY A 37 -8.79 -17.06 -2.08
N ARG A 38 -8.95 -16.98 -3.40
CA ARG A 38 -7.85 -16.78 -4.35
C ARG A 38 -7.74 -15.34 -4.87
N SER A 39 -8.69 -14.48 -4.53
CA SER A 39 -8.65 -13.08 -4.98
C SER A 39 -7.66 -12.29 -4.13
N ILE A 40 -6.62 -11.77 -4.75
CA ILE A 40 -5.71 -10.78 -4.17
C ILE A 40 -6.12 -9.39 -4.64
N SER A 41 -6.11 -8.41 -3.75
CA SER A 41 -6.44 -7.01 -4.06
C SER A 41 -5.47 -6.06 -3.37
N THR A 42 -5.22 -4.92 -4.03
CA THR A 42 -4.49 -3.78 -3.48
C THR A 42 -5.29 -2.51 -3.70
N PHE A 43 -5.05 -1.50 -2.84
CA PHE A 43 -5.88 -0.29 -2.77
C PHE A 43 -5.01 0.97 -2.77
N PRO A 44 -4.33 1.29 -3.90
CA PRO A 44 -3.52 2.49 -3.96
C PRO A 44 -4.36 3.75 -3.71
N MET A 45 -3.80 4.66 -2.93
CA MET A 45 -4.42 5.91 -2.54
C MET A 45 -3.60 7.08 -3.04
N LYS A 46 -4.25 8.01 -3.74
CA LYS A 46 -3.68 9.29 -4.19
C LYS A 46 -4.75 10.36 -4.19
N GLY A 47 -4.45 11.47 -3.54
CA GLY A 47 -5.37 12.57 -3.37
C GLY A 47 -6.16 12.50 -2.06
N THR A 48 -5.96 13.53 -1.24
CA THR A 48 -6.66 13.71 0.03
C THR A 48 -7.13 15.17 0.13
N ALA A 49 -8.38 15.36 0.48
CA ALA A 49 -8.91 16.68 0.80
C ALA A 49 -9.17 16.80 2.30
N SER A 50 -8.76 17.92 2.90
CA SER A 50 -8.81 18.17 4.34
C SER A 50 -10.21 18.37 4.92
N SER A 51 -11.24 18.39 4.09
CA SER A 51 -12.63 18.49 4.47
C SER A 51 -13.52 17.63 3.59
N ALA A 52 -14.64 17.14 4.13
CA ALA A 52 -15.61 16.33 3.39
C ALA A 52 -16.70 17.19 2.75
N THR A 53 -16.32 18.31 2.12
CA THR A 53 -17.26 19.19 1.42
C THR A 53 -17.47 18.79 -0.04
N GLN A 54 -18.51 19.33 -0.65
CA GLN A 54 -18.83 19.09 -2.07
C GLN A 54 -17.74 19.69 -2.99
N GLU A 55 -17.20 20.86 -2.62
CA GLU A 55 -16.11 21.53 -3.34
C GLU A 55 -14.83 20.70 -3.29
N ALA A 56 -14.48 20.17 -2.11
CA ALA A 56 -13.33 19.31 -1.92
C ALA A 56 -13.44 18.02 -2.75
N ARG A 57 -14.64 17.42 -2.80
CA ARG A 57 -14.92 16.26 -3.65
C ARG A 57 -14.73 16.60 -5.13
N ARG A 58 -15.31 17.69 -5.60
CA ARG A 58 -15.20 18.13 -7.00
C ARG A 58 -13.75 18.40 -7.38
N TRP A 59 -12.99 19.04 -6.48
CA TRP A 59 -11.56 19.25 -6.69
C TRP A 59 -10.81 17.91 -6.88
N LEU A 60 -11.01 16.94 -5.97
CA LEU A 60 -10.39 15.61 -6.11
C LEU A 60 -10.76 14.92 -7.42
N GLU A 61 -11.98 15.12 -7.93
CA GLU A 61 -12.46 14.52 -9.18
C GLU A 61 -11.79 15.14 -10.42
N THR A 62 -11.53 16.46 -10.40
CA THR A 62 -11.14 17.22 -11.58
C THR A 62 -9.68 17.64 -11.63
N ASP A 63 -8.95 17.60 -10.50
CA ASP A 63 -7.54 18.02 -10.47
C ASP A 63 -6.66 17.14 -11.36
N GLU A 64 -6.00 17.75 -12.33
CA GLU A 64 -5.19 17.05 -13.32
C GLU A 64 -3.95 16.39 -12.74
N LYS A 65 -3.32 17.00 -11.73
CA LYS A 65 -2.14 16.46 -11.07
C LYS A 65 -2.54 15.18 -10.34
N GLU A 66 -3.58 15.22 -9.54
CA GLU A 66 -4.10 14.05 -8.81
C GLU A 66 -4.55 12.94 -9.76
N ASN A 67 -5.11 13.29 -10.92
CA ASN A 67 -5.49 12.35 -11.98
C ASN A 67 -4.26 11.63 -12.53
N ARG A 68 -3.19 12.34 -12.89
CA ARG A 68 -1.94 11.77 -13.43
C ARG A 68 -1.24 10.90 -12.40
N GLU A 69 -1.14 11.36 -11.15
CA GLU A 69 -0.54 10.58 -10.07
C GLU A 69 -1.32 9.29 -9.79
N SER A 70 -2.65 9.35 -9.82
CA SER A 70 -3.51 8.18 -9.65
C SER A 70 -3.33 7.18 -10.80
N ALA A 71 -3.25 7.64 -12.05
CA ALA A 71 -3.02 6.78 -13.20
C ALA A 71 -1.67 6.06 -13.08
N THR A 72 -0.62 6.79 -12.72
CA THR A 72 0.74 6.25 -12.56
C THR A 72 0.79 5.17 -11.47
N ILE A 73 0.24 5.45 -10.29
CA ILE A 73 0.28 4.47 -9.19
C ILE A 73 -0.58 3.24 -9.48
N VAL A 74 -1.71 3.42 -10.14
CA VAL A 74 -2.57 2.29 -10.53
C VAL A 74 -1.87 1.37 -11.53
N ASP A 75 -1.17 1.93 -12.51
CA ASP A 75 -0.43 1.13 -13.49
C ASP A 75 0.74 0.39 -12.83
N LEU A 76 1.47 1.06 -11.95
CA LEU A 76 2.55 0.47 -11.18
C LEU A 76 2.06 -0.71 -10.32
N MET A 77 0.95 -0.54 -9.61
CA MET A 77 0.39 -1.60 -8.75
C MET A 77 -0.24 -2.74 -9.57
N ARG A 78 -0.73 -2.48 -10.78
CA ARG A 78 -1.14 -3.53 -11.73
C ARG A 78 0.05 -4.38 -12.13
N ASN A 79 1.17 -3.77 -12.47
CA ASN A 79 2.40 -4.48 -12.81
C ASN A 79 2.87 -5.36 -11.66
N ASP A 80 2.93 -4.82 -10.45
CA ASP A 80 3.31 -5.57 -9.26
C ASP A 80 2.40 -6.80 -9.07
N LEU A 81 1.09 -6.61 -9.11
CA LEU A 81 0.14 -7.70 -8.93
C LEU A 81 0.24 -8.76 -10.04
N SER A 82 0.57 -8.35 -11.26
CA SER A 82 0.74 -9.26 -12.41
C SER A 82 1.92 -10.22 -12.29
N MET A 83 2.89 -9.93 -11.40
CA MET A 83 3.99 -10.84 -11.12
C MET A 83 3.55 -12.08 -10.34
N VAL A 84 2.42 -12.03 -9.65
CA VAL A 84 1.97 -13.09 -8.73
C VAL A 84 0.54 -13.59 -8.99
N ALA A 85 -0.22 -12.87 -9.81
CA ALA A 85 -1.64 -13.15 -10.06
C ALA A 85 -1.97 -13.07 -11.56
N THR A 86 -3.01 -13.76 -11.97
CA THR A 86 -3.57 -13.72 -13.33
C THR A 86 -4.87 -12.91 -13.35
N GLY A 87 -5.28 -12.45 -14.55
CA GLY A 87 -6.53 -11.71 -14.71
C GLY A 87 -6.57 -10.39 -13.93
N VAL A 88 -5.42 -9.74 -13.80
CA VAL A 88 -5.30 -8.49 -13.05
C VAL A 88 -6.08 -7.38 -13.74
N LYS A 89 -6.96 -6.72 -12.99
CA LYS A 89 -7.82 -5.65 -13.49
C LYS A 89 -8.11 -4.60 -12.42
N VAL A 90 -8.35 -3.37 -12.86
CA VAL A 90 -8.85 -2.30 -12.01
C VAL A 90 -10.36 -2.53 -11.83
N LYS A 91 -10.78 -2.84 -10.61
CA LYS A 91 -12.20 -3.03 -10.27
C LYS A 91 -12.93 -1.72 -10.07
N ARG A 92 -12.28 -0.79 -9.38
CA ARG A 92 -12.78 0.57 -9.17
C ARG A 92 -11.64 1.54 -9.36
N TYR A 93 -11.85 2.55 -10.16
CA TYR A 93 -10.87 3.59 -10.42
C TYR A 93 -11.32 4.90 -9.76
N ARG A 94 -10.41 5.50 -8.96
CA ARG A 94 -10.58 6.81 -8.34
C ARG A 94 -11.93 7.00 -7.61
N TYR A 95 -12.29 6.07 -6.74
CA TYR A 95 -13.45 6.27 -5.89
C TYR A 95 -13.08 7.10 -4.66
N ILE A 96 -13.95 8.06 -4.31
CA ILE A 96 -13.75 8.96 -3.19
C ILE A 96 -14.59 8.48 -2.01
N SER A 97 -13.94 8.28 -0.87
CA SER A 97 -14.57 7.88 0.38
C SER A 97 -14.21 8.82 1.53
N PRO A 98 -15.14 9.07 2.47
CA PRO A 98 -14.82 9.79 3.69
C PRO A 98 -13.99 8.89 4.63
N VAL A 99 -13.05 9.52 5.32
CA VAL A 99 -12.24 8.90 6.37
C VAL A 99 -12.39 9.75 7.63
N GLU A 100 -12.89 9.15 8.69
CA GLU A 100 -13.04 9.81 9.98
C GLU A 100 -11.70 9.92 10.70
N THR A 101 -11.39 11.13 11.13
CA THR A 101 -10.17 11.44 11.91
C THR A 101 -10.54 12.09 13.23
N SER A 102 -9.58 12.24 14.13
CA SER A 102 -9.79 12.97 15.40
C SER A 102 -10.08 14.47 15.21
N LYS A 103 -9.82 15.00 14.00
CA LYS A 103 -10.03 16.42 13.66
C LYS A 103 -11.20 16.64 12.70
N GLY A 104 -11.98 15.60 12.42
CA GLY A 104 -13.10 15.64 11.49
C GLY A 104 -12.93 14.67 10.32
N SER A 105 -13.90 14.68 9.41
CA SER A 105 -13.92 13.82 8.25
C SER A 105 -13.12 14.44 7.09
N ILE A 106 -12.25 13.64 6.49
CA ILE A 106 -11.49 13.99 5.27
C ILE A 106 -11.99 13.14 4.11
N LEU A 107 -11.72 13.56 2.87
CA LEU A 107 -11.97 12.77 1.68
C LEU A 107 -10.66 12.17 1.17
N GLN A 108 -10.70 10.89 0.80
CA GLN A 108 -9.58 10.17 0.23
C GLN A 108 -9.98 9.54 -1.09
N CYS A 109 -9.14 9.71 -2.11
CA CYS A 109 -9.29 9.10 -3.41
C CYS A 109 -8.46 7.82 -3.48
N SER A 110 -9.12 6.70 -3.79
CA SER A 110 -8.51 5.37 -3.83
C SER A 110 -8.88 4.64 -5.13
N SER A 111 -8.11 3.65 -5.49
CA SER A 111 -8.47 2.69 -6.55
C SER A 111 -8.39 1.26 -6.01
N GLU A 112 -9.11 0.34 -6.62
CA GLU A 112 -9.07 -1.08 -6.27
C GLU A 112 -8.60 -1.88 -7.49
N ILE A 113 -7.50 -2.60 -7.33
CA ILE A 113 -6.92 -3.49 -8.33
C ILE A 113 -6.97 -4.91 -7.77
N SER A 114 -7.36 -5.87 -8.58
CA SER A 114 -7.41 -7.27 -8.13
C SER A 114 -7.01 -8.25 -9.21
N GLY A 115 -6.54 -9.42 -8.78
CA GLY A 115 -6.21 -10.56 -9.62
C GLY A 115 -6.52 -11.88 -8.91
N LEU A 116 -6.25 -12.99 -9.58
CA LEU A 116 -6.42 -14.34 -9.06
C LEU A 116 -5.05 -14.99 -8.81
N LEU A 117 -4.81 -15.37 -7.56
CA LEU A 117 -3.65 -16.17 -7.16
C LEU A 117 -3.76 -17.61 -7.69
N PRO A 118 -2.63 -18.32 -7.87
CA PRO A 118 -2.62 -19.74 -8.21
C PRO A 118 -3.30 -20.57 -7.09
N GLU A 119 -3.73 -21.78 -7.39
CA GLU A 119 -4.45 -22.62 -6.41
C GLU A 119 -3.62 -22.94 -5.17
N ASN A 120 -2.34 -23.15 -5.36
CA ASN A 120 -1.38 -23.45 -4.30
C ASN A 120 -0.79 -22.22 -3.60
N TRP A 121 -1.43 -21.05 -3.70
CA TRP A 121 -0.87 -19.79 -3.18
C TRP A 121 -0.53 -19.84 -1.68
N ARG A 122 -1.28 -20.63 -0.88
CA ARG A 122 -1.03 -20.69 0.57
C ARG A 122 0.35 -21.24 0.90
N SER A 123 0.79 -22.28 0.19
CA SER A 123 2.13 -22.85 0.37
C SER A 123 3.24 -21.96 -0.23
N ARG A 124 2.88 -20.96 -1.03
CA ARG A 124 3.79 -20.02 -1.69
C ARG A 124 3.66 -18.60 -1.19
N LEU A 125 2.97 -18.37 -0.07
CA LEU A 125 2.68 -17.02 0.42
C LEU A 125 3.96 -16.18 0.61
N GLY A 126 5.00 -16.75 1.18
CA GLY A 126 6.29 -16.07 1.36
C GLY A 126 6.91 -15.64 0.01
N GLU A 127 6.89 -16.52 -1.00
CA GLU A 127 7.38 -16.20 -2.34
C GLU A 127 6.57 -15.08 -3.00
N ILE A 128 5.24 -15.13 -2.85
CA ILE A 128 4.33 -14.10 -3.36
C ILE A 128 4.64 -12.73 -2.73
N LEU A 129 4.79 -12.70 -1.41
CA LEU A 129 5.11 -11.45 -0.69
C LEU A 129 6.49 -10.91 -1.10
N LEU A 130 7.50 -11.77 -1.22
CA LEU A 130 8.84 -11.37 -1.65
C LEU A 130 8.87 -10.78 -3.07
N LYS A 131 8.03 -11.29 -4.00
CA LYS A 131 7.89 -10.71 -5.34
C LYS A 131 7.21 -9.34 -5.35
N LEU A 132 6.26 -9.13 -4.45
CA LEU A 132 5.57 -7.86 -4.33
C LEU A 132 6.41 -6.79 -3.60
N LEU A 133 7.35 -7.21 -2.76
CA LEU A 133 8.22 -6.31 -2.01
C LEU A 133 9.52 -5.98 -2.78
N PRO A 134 10.08 -4.79 -2.55
CA PRO A 134 9.43 -3.68 -1.88
C PRO A 134 8.24 -3.15 -2.70
N ALA A 135 7.25 -2.57 -2.00
CA ALA A 135 6.03 -2.09 -2.64
C ALA A 135 6.34 -1.05 -3.74
N GLY A 136 5.69 -1.15 -4.89
CA GLY A 136 5.88 -0.21 -5.98
C GLY A 136 5.53 1.23 -5.60
N SER A 137 4.57 1.44 -4.69
CA SER A 137 4.24 2.75 -4.13
C SER A 137 5.39 3.39 -3.34
N VAL A 138 6.36 2.60 -2.88
CA VAL A 138 7.56 3.06 -2.16
C VAL A 138 8.73 3.27 -3.11
N THR A 139 8.91 2.36 -4.06
CA THR A 139 10.09 2.35 -4.95
C THR A 139 9.89 3.14 -6.23
N GLY A 140 8.70 3.14 -6.80
CA GLY A 140 8.45 3.65 -8.14
C GLY A 140 8.76 2.61 -9.24
N ALA A 141 8.93 3.08 -10.47
CA ALA A 141 9.19 2.24 -11.64
C ALA A 141 10.34 2.81 -12.48
N PRO A 142 11.16 1.93 -13.13
CA PRO A 142 11.18 0.46 -13.03
C PRO A 142 11.71 0.01 -11.66
N LYS A 143 11.03 -0.95 -11.01
CA LYS A 143 11.29 -1.37 -9.62
C LYS A 143 12.77 -1.72 -9.36
N GLU A 144 13.38 -2.53 -10.21
CA GLU A 144 14.75 -2.97 -10.02
C GLU A 144 15.77 -1.81 -10.08
N ALA A 145 15.63 -0.91 -11.06
CA ALA A 145 16.50 0.24 -11.20
C ALA A 145 16.35 1.23 -10.05
N THR A 146 15.12 1.50 -9.63
CA THR A 146 14.84 2.41 -8.51
C THR A 146 15.29 1.83 -7.17
N CYS A 147 15.10 0.52 -6.92
CA CYS A 147 15.65 -0.14 -5.73
C CYS A 147 17.17 -0.04 -5.66
N ARG A 148 17.87 -0.19 -6.79
CA ARG A 148 19.32 -0.03 -6.84
C ARG A 148 19.74 1.41 -6.52
N ALA A 149 19.10 2.39 -7.14
CA ALA A 149 19.37 3.80 -6.86
C ALA A 149 19.10 4.18 -5.39
N ILE A 150 18.02 3.65 -4.80
CA ILE A 150 17.73 3.84 -3.37
C ILE A 150 18.83 3.24 -2.51
N ALA A 151 19.25 2.00 -2.80
CA ALA A 151 20.31 1.33 -2.04
C ALA A 151 21.67 2.05 -2.13
N GLU A 152 21.94 2.70 -3.25
CA GLU A 152 23.15 3.52 -3.44
C GLU A 152 23.06 4.89 -2.73
N ALA A 153 21.85 5.43 -2.56
CA ALA A 153 21.61 6.75 -1.98
C ALA A 153 21.40 6.75 -0.46
N GLU A 154 21.02 5.64 0.12
CA GLU A 154 20.73 5.50 1.55
C GLU A 154 21.95 4.93 2.31
N ASP A 155 22.46 5.71 3.25
CA ASP A 155 23.61 5.32 4.09
C ASP A 155 23.19 4.54 5.35
N MET A 156 21.88 4.38 5.60
CA MET A 156 21.36 3.81 6.84
C MET A 156 20.36 2.70 6.57
N GLU A 157 20.33 1.72 7.48
CA GLU A 157 19.28 0.70 7.49
C GLU A 157 17.92 1.31 7.80
N ARG A 158 16.89 0.94 7.01
CA ARG A 158 15.51 1.43 7.17
C ARG A 158 14.81 0.89 8.42
N GLY A 159 15.30 -0.20 9.00
CA GLY A 159 14.66 -0.86 10.14
C GLY A 159 13.23 -1.29 9.83
N PHE A 160 12.25 -0.76 10.56
CA PHE A 160 10.82 -1.05 10.33
C PHE A 160 10.19 -0.21 9.21
N TYR A 161 10.87 0.80 8.70
CA TYR A 161 10.34 1.68 7.67
C TYR A 161 10.12 0.90 6.37
N THR A 162 8.94 1.05 5.77
CA THR A 162 8.49 0.32 4.57
C THR A 162 8.30 -1.20 4.75
N GLY A 163 8.31 -1.69 5.99
CA GLY A 163 7.97 -3.07 6.32
C GLY A 163 6.48 -3.37 6.17
N ILE A 164 6.15 -4.64 6.18
CA ILE A 164 4.77 -5.13 6.20
C ILE A 164 4.54 -6.02 7.42
N PHE A 165 3.29 -6.10 7.85
CA PHE A 165 2.84 -7.08 8.84
C PHE A 165 1.43 -7.57 8.51
N GLY A 166 1.06 -8.75 9.01
CA GLY A 166 -0.25 -9.36 8.82
C GLY A 166 -0.39 -10.67 9.59
#